data_6a724ee9bcdb52ec1213909e20ff70f3
#
_entry.id   6a724ee9bcdb52ec1213909e20ff70f3
#
_cell.length_a   1.000
_cell.length_b   1.000
_cell.length_c   1.000
_cell.angle_alpha   90.00
_cell.angle_beta   90.00
_cell.angle_gamma   90.00
#
_symmetry.space_group_name_H-M   'P 1'
#
loop_
_entity.id
_entity.type
_entity.pdbx_description
1 polymer ?
#
loop_
_entity_poly.entity_id
_entity_poly.type
_entity_poly.pdbx_seq_one_letter_code
_entity_poly.pdbx_strand_id
1 'polypeptide(L)'
;IRDEYEKGDYKVEITGFAKMISDIASEAYNVVIFFGLAFFLTVLAVYWYSRSWTLTFLPLICSLTSLIWQFGMLKILGFGLDPLAILVPFLVFAIGVSHGIQQVNQITKEVIEGQTAEYAARASFSRLLVPGSMALVTDLVGCGTLILLPIGMIQELGITASIGVAFKIVTNLIMLPLAASYARYNKSFATRAQSAISYRQNLMGFFGKLARPREAVITLSVSAVLFVGAVYLASERHVGDLHAGAPELRPEARFLSLIHI
;
A
#
# COMPACT_ATOMS: atom_id res chain seq x y z
N ILE A 1 11.18 36.29 10.02
CA ILE A 1 10.78 36.42 11.44
C ILE A 1 11.77 35.63 12.32
N ARG A 2 11.97 34.33 12.09
CA ARG A 2 12.87 33.50 12.90
C ARG A 2 14.29 34.10 12.94
N ASP A 3 14.88 34.39 11.80
CA ASP A 3 16.23 34.96 11.66
C ASP A 3 16.36 36.39 12.23
N GLU A 4 15.27 37.10 12.42
CA GLU A 4 15.23 38.46 12.93
C GLU A 4 15.12 38.51 14.47
N TYR A 5 14.42 37.52 15.07
CA TYR A 5 14.12 37.47 16.48
C TYR A 5 14.94 36.44 17.26
N GLU A 6 15.59 35.47 16.61
CA GLU A 6 16.53 34.53 17.22
C GLU A 6 17.88 35.23 17.51
N LYS A 7 17.92 36.07 18.54
CA LYS A 7 19.12 36.76 18.98
C LYS A 7 19.46 36.34 20.43
N GLY A 8 20.59 35.65 20.59
CA GLY A 8 21.07 35.21 21.90
C GLY A 8 20.49 33.85 22.33
N ASP A 9 20.12 33.74 23.61
CA ASP A 9 19.62 32.49 24.22
C ASP A 9 18.14 32.18 23.92
N TYR A 10 17.47 32.99 23.11
CA TYR A 10 16.05 32.82 22.81
C TYR A 10 15.84 32.07 21.51
N LYS A 11 15.07 30.98 21.58
CA LYS A 11 14.61 30.21 20.40
C LYS A 11 13.17 30.58 20.07
N VAL A 12 12.94 31.06 18.85
CA VAL A 12 11.61 31.41 18.38
C VAL A 12 10.94 30.20 17.78
N GLU A 13 9.85 29.75 18.37
CA GLU A 13 9.04 28.65 17.87
C GLU A 13 7.69 29.16 17.38
N ILE A 14 7.41 28.92 16.08
CA ILE A 14 6.18 29.30 15.44
C ILE A 14 5.26 28.10 15.46
N THR A 15 4.08 28.26 16.04
CA THR A 15 3.05 27.21 16.16
C THR A 15 1.71 27.69 15.61
N GLY A 16 0.84 26.75 15.29
CA GLY A 16 -0.50 27.05 14.84
C GLY A 16 -0.88 26.35 13.55
N PHE A 17 -2.18 26.36 13.21
CA PHE A 17 -2.73 25.67 12.04
C PHE A 17 -2.07 26.09 10.72
N ALA A 18 -1.82 27.38 10.52
CA ALA A 18 -1.16 27.87 9.32
C ALA A 18 0.28 27.35 9.17
N LYS A 19 1.01 27.21 10.27
CA LYS A 19 2.36 26.62 10.27
C LYS A 19 2.30 25.12 9.94
N MET A 20 1.35 24.38 10.52
CA MET A 20 1.15 22.96 10.24
C MET A 20 0.87 22.73 8.75
N ILE A 21 -0.03 23.50 8.16
CA ILE A 21 -0.31 23.41 6.71
C ILE A 21 0.93 23.76 5.88
N SER A 22 1.68 24.78 6.27
CA SER A 22 2.94 25.13 5.60
C SER A 22 3.97 24.03 5.67
N ASP A 23 4.10 23.37 6.82
CA ASP A 23 5.05 22.26 7.01
C ASP A 23 4.64 21.06 6.16
N ILE A 24 3.36 20.70 6.15
CA ILE A 24 2.84 19.63 5.27
C ILE A 24 3.11 19.97 3.80
N ALA A 25 2.90 21.22 3.38
CA ALA A 25 3.17 21.63 2.00
C ALA A 25 4.66 21.57 1.67
N SER A 26 5.55 21.95 2.61
CA SER A 26 7.00 21.86 2.44
C SER A 26 7.51 20.41 2.40
N GLU A 27 6.85 19.52 3.13
CA GLU A 27 7.18 18.09 3.16
C GLU A 27 6.61 17.32 1.95
N ALA A 28 5.75 17.91 1.14
CA ALA A 28 5.19 17.27 -0.05
C ALA A 28 6.29 16.77 -1.03
N TYR A 29 7.41 17.49 -1.12
CA TYR A 29 8.56 17.04 -1.91
C TYR A 29 9.18 15.76 -1.36
N ASN A 30 9.34 15.66 -0.05
CA ASN A 30 9.84 14.46 0.62
C ASN A 30 8.91 13.26 0.40
N VAL A 31 7.60 13.48 0.39
CA VAL A 31 6.62 12.42 0.07
C VAL A 31 6.86 11.84 -1.32
N VAL A 32 7.15 12.68 -2.34
CA VAL A 32 7.48 12.20 -3.69
C VAL A 32 8.77 11.38 -3.69
N ILE A 33 9.79 11.80 -2.95
CA ILE A 33 11.05 11.05 -2.82
C ILE A 33 10.79 9.68 -2.16
N PHE A 34 10.05 9.66 -1.04
CA PHE A 34 9.71 8.40 -0.36
C PHE A 34 8.85 7.49 -1.21
N PHE A 35 7.93 8.06 -2.01
CA PHE A 35 7.17 7.28 -2.98
C PHE A 35 8.09 6.66 -4.05
N GLY A 36 9.05 7.44 -4.56
CA GLY A 36 10.07 6.94 -5.50
C GLY A 36 10.93 5.83 -4.91
N LEU A 37 11.33 5.97 -3.64
CA LEU A 37 12.06 4.92 -2.91
C LEU A 37 11.21 3.66 -2.72
N ALA A 38 9.95 3.80 -2.29
CA ALA A 38 9.01 2.68 -2.15
C ALA A 38 8.77 1.98 -3.48
N PHE A 39 8.60 2.74 -4.57
CA PHE A 39 8.49 2.21 -5.92
C PHE A 39 9.73 1.40 -6.31
N PHE A 40 10.93 1.95 -6.11
CA PHE A 40 12.19 1.27 -6.41
C PHE A 40 12.35 -0.03 -5.62
N LEU A 41 12.11 -0.01 -4.32
CA LEU A 41 12.14 -1.21 -3.48
C LEU A 41 11.12 -2.26 -3.95
N THR A 42 9.94 -1.81 -4.36
CA THR A 42 8.91 -2.69 -4.92
C THR A 42 9.35 -3.31 -6.24
N VAL A 43 10.00 -2.55 -7.13
CA VAL A 43 10.61 -3.09 -8.37
C VAL A 43 11.58 -4.21 -8.03
N LEU A 44 12.49 -3.99 -7.08
CA LEU A 44 13.47 -5.00 -6.65
C LEU A 44 12.79 -6.25 -6.09
N ALA A 45 11.80 -6.08 -5.20
CA ALA A 45 11.07 -7.17 -4.59
C ALA A 45 10.28 -8.00 -5.63
N VAL A 46 9.56 -7.33 -6.54
CA VAL A 46 8.78 -8.01 -7.59
C VAL A 46 9.71 -8.66 -8.61
N TYR A 47 10.83 -8.04 -8.95
CA TYR A 47 11.83 -8.67 -9.82
C TYR A 47 12.46 -9.90 -9.19
N TRP A 48 12.82 -9.81 -7.91
CA TRP A 48 13.33 -10.98 -7.17
C TRP A 48 12.32 -12.12 -7.14
N TYR A 49 11.03 -11.77 -7.05
CA TYR A 49 9.92 -12.74 -7.07
C TYR A 49 9.69 -13.34 -8.46
N SER A 50 9.55 -12.51 -9.50
CA SER A 50 9.12 -12.94 -10.85
C SER A 50 10.27 -13.44 -11.73
N ARG A 51 11.52 -13.00 -11.46
CA ARG A 51 12.71 -13.23 -12.30
C ARG A 51 12.52 -12.82 -13.75
N SER A 52 11.63 -11.89 -14.03
CA SER A 52 11.32 -11.38 -15.36
C SER A 52 11.01 -9.89 -15.32
N TRP A 53 11.73 -9.11 -16.10
CA TRP A 53 11.49 -7.68 -16.23
C TRP A 53 10.08 -7.37 -16.74
N THR A 54 9.58 -8.13 -17.74
CA THR A 54 8.22 -7.95 -18.26
C THR A 54 7.16 -8.13 -17.17
N LEU A 55 7.23 -9.23 -16.41
CA LEU A 55 6.29 -9.51 -15.34
C LEU A 55 6.50 -8.64 -14.09
N THR A 56 7.65 -7.99 -13.97
CA THR A 56 7.89 -6.99 -12.93
C THR A 56 7.21 -5.67 -13.28
N PHE A 57 7.50 -5.14 -14.47
CA PHE A 57 6.98 -3.82 -14.84
C PHE A 57 5.48 -3.81 -15.13
N LEU A 58 4.91 -4.92 -15.57
CA LEU A 58 3.51 -5.00 -15.93
C LEU A 58 2.56 -4.57 -14.79
N PRO A 59 2.58 -5.19 -13.59
CA PRO A 59 1.74 -4.78 -12.48
C PRO A 59 2.08 -3.38 -11.95
N LEU A 60 3.34 -2.98 -12.03
CA LEU A 60 3.77 -1.65 -11.60
C LEU A 60 3.22 -0.54 -12.50
N ILE A 61 3.29 -0.73 -13.83
CA ILE A 61 2.72 0.21 -14.79
C ILE A 61 1.21 0.28 -14.63
N CYS A 62 0.52 -0.87 -14.51
CA CYS A 62 -0.93 -0.89 -14.24
C CYS A 62 -1.28 -0.14 -12.95
N SER A 63 -0.46 -0.29 -11.90
CA SER A 63 -0.67 0.40 -10.64
C SER A 63 -0.41 1.91 -10.75
N LEU A 64 0.62 2.34 -11.47
CA LEU A 64 0.85 3.76 -11.76
C LEU A 64 -0.25 4.37 -12.60
N THR A 65 -0.74 3.65 -13.62
CA THR A 65 -1.85 4.11 -14.46
C THR A 65 -3.09 4.42 -13.62
N SER A 66 -3.44 3.53 -12.68
CA SER A 66 -4.58 3.81 -11.80
C SER A 66 -4.37 5.02 -10.90
N LEU A 67 -3.14 5.28 -10.43
CA LEU A 67 -2.82 6.48 -9.66
C LEU A 67 -2.96 7.75 -10.50
N ILE A 68 -2.46 7.75 -11.73
CA ILE A 68 -2.60 8.88 -12.65
C ILE A 68 -4.08 9.17 -12.91
N TRP A 69 -4.88 8.14 -13.16
CA TRP A 69 -6.33 8.29 -13.34
C TRP A 69 -7.03 8.79 -12.08
N GLN A 70 -6.62 8.32 -10.91
CA GLN A 70 -7.12 8.79 -9.62
C GLN A 70 -6.87 10.29 -9.44
N PHE A 71 -5.63 10.75 -9.62
CA PHE A 71 -5.32 12.18 -9.51
C PHE A 71 -6.06 13.03 -10.54
N GLY A 72 -6.20 12.52 -11.77
CA GLY A 72 -7.00 13.18 -12.80
C GLY A 72 -8.47 13.34 -12.40
N MET A 73 -9.07 12.28 -11.85
CA MET A 73 -10.46 12.29 -11.38
C MET A 73 -10.65 13.24 -10.20
N LEU A 74 -9.73 13.23 -9.21
CA LEU A 74 -9.80 14.12 -8.07
C LEU A 74 -9.76 15.59 -8.51
N LYS A 75 -8.93 15.94 -9.48
CA LYS A 75 -8.88 17.28 -10.04
C LYS A 75 -10.20 17.67 -10.72
N ILE A 76 -10.83 16.76 -11.47
CA ILE A 76 -12.13 16.98 -12.11
C ILE A 76 -13.23 17.22 -11.08
N LEU A 77 -13.19 16.48 -9.97
CA LEU A 77 -14.16 16.58 -8.88
C LEU A 77 -13.91 17.79 -7.95
N GLY A 78 -12.81 18.53 -8.16
CA GLY A 78 -12.47 19.71 -7.36
C GLY A 78 -11.86 19.38 -5.98
N PHE A 79 -11.44 18.13 -5.75
CA PHE A 79 -10.76 17.77 -4.51
C PHE A 79 -9.30 18.22 -4.53
N GLY A 80 -8.85 18.82 -3.43
CA GLY A 80 -7.44 19.09 -3.16
C GLY A 80 -6.73 17.84 -2.59
N LEU A 81 -5.45 18.00 -2.32
CA LEU A 81 -4.67 17.03 -1.54
C LEU A 81 -4.62 17.51 -0.09
N ASP A 82 -5.43 16.92 0.75
CA ASP A 82 -5.37 17.16 2.17
C ASP A 82 -4.23 16.32 2.81
N PRO A 83 -3.77 16.66 4.03
CA PRO A 83 -2.66 15.96 4.70
C PRO A 83 -2.81 14.46 4.81
N LEU A 84 -4.02 13.94 5.03
CA LEU A 84 -4.29 12.51 5.07
C LEU A 84 -4.35 11.89 3.68
N ALA A 85 -4.85 12.62 2.68
CA ALA A 85 -4.95 12.18 1.30
C ALA A 85 -3.56 11.96 0.66
N ILE A 86 -2.50 12.58 1.17
CA ILE A 86 -1.11 12.35 0.74
C ILE A 86 -0.68 10.88 0.89
N LEU A 87 -1.25 10.14 1.85
CA LEU A 87 -0.93 8.72 2.07
C LEU A 87 -1.66 7.78 1.11
N VAL A 88 -2.73 8.23 0.47
CA VAL A 88 -3.56 7.39 -0.41
C VAL A 88 -2.80 6.82 -1.60
N PRO A 89 -1.91 7.55 -2.29
CA PRO A 89 -1.10 6.97 -3.36
C PRO A 89 -0.30 5.74 -2.95
N PHE A 90 0.28 5.74 -1.76
CA PHE A 90 1.01 4.58 -1.23
C PHE A 90 0.07 3.38 -1.03
N LEU A 91 -1.09 3.63 -0.41
CA LEU A 91 -2.09 2.59 -0.17
C LEU A 91 -2.60 2.00 -1.48
N VAL A 92 -3.06 2.84 -2.40
CA VAL A 92 -3.59 2.42 -3.69
C VAL A 92 -2.51 1.71 -4.52
N PHE A 93 -1.28 2.20 -4.52
CA PHE A 93 -0.16 1.54 -5.20
C PHE A 93 0.10 0.15 -4.62
N ALA A 94 0.20 0.02 -3.29
CA ALA A 94 0.45 -1.26 -2.63
C ALA A 94 -0.65 -2.30 -2.91
N ILE A 95 -1.93 -1.91 -2.81
CA ILE A 95 -3.07 -2.76 -3.16
C ILE A 95 -2.94 -3.22 -4.62
N GLY A 96 -2.64 -2.31 -5.54
CA GLY A 96 -2.52 -2.63 -6.95
C GLY A 96 -1.39 -3.60 -7.26
N VAL A 97 -0.22 -3.40 -6.68
CA VAL A 97 0.93 -4.31 -6.85
C VAL A 97 0.61 -5.68 -6.26
N SER A 98 -0.01 -5.75 -5.09
CA SER A 98 -0.37 -7.01 -4.44
C SER A 98 -1.30 -7.86 -5.32
N HIS A 99 -2.37 -7.28 -5.86
CA HIS A 99 -3.28 -7.95 -6.80
C HIS A 99 -2.59 -8.28 -8.12
N GLY A 100 -1.73 -7.39 -8.61
CA GLY A 100 -0.93 -7.63 -9.82
C GLY A 100 0.02 -8.82 -9.69
N ILE A 101 0.64 -9.02 -8.53
CA ILE A 101 1.49 -10.18 -8.27
C ILE A 101 0.68 -11.49 -8.30
N GLN A 102 -0.57 -11.50 -7.87
CA GLN A 102 -1.44 -12.69 -7.97
C GLN A 102 -1.66 -13.06 -9.44
N GLN A 103 -1.94 -12.07 -10.31
CA GLN A 103 -2.06 -12.27 -11.75
C GLN A 103 -0.75 -12.80 -12.36
N VAL A 104 0.38 -12.15 -12.05
CA VAL A 104 1.71 -12.56 -12.50
C VAL A 104 2.02 -14.00 -12.09
N ASN A 105 1.66 -14.39 -10.87
CA ASN A 105 1.88 -15.75 -10.39
C ASN A 105 1.07 -16.78 -11.18
N GLN A 106 -0.19 -16.49 -11.50
CA GLN A 106 -1.03 -17.38 -12.31
C GLN A 106 -0.51 -17.49 -13.75
N ILE A 107 -0.15 -16.36 -14.37
CA ILE A 107 0.44 -16.33 -15.72
C ILE A 107 1.73 -17.14 -15.75
N THR A 108 2.59 -16.96 -14.74
CA THR A 108 3.87 -17.69 -14.64
C THR A 108 3.66 -19.21 -14.59
N LYS A 109 2.65 -19.69 -13.87
CA LYS A 109 2.32 -21.13 -13.79
C LYS A 109 1.98 -21.70 -15.17
N GLU A 110 1.07 -21.04 -15.89
CA GLU A 110 0.64 -21.49 -17.22
C GLU A 110 1.80 -21.48 -18.22
N VAL A 111 2.69 -20.46 -18.17
CA VAL A 111 3.85 -20.37 -19.06
C VAL A 111 4.88 -21.47 -18.76
N ILE A 112 5.08 -21.84 -17.50
CA ILE A 112 5.96 -22.95 -17.11
C ILE A 112 5.40 -24.29 -17.62
N GLU A 113 4.09 -24.45 -17.64
CA GLU A 113 3.40 -25.61 -18.21
C GLU A 113 3.44 -25.64 -19.75
N GLY A 114 4.11 -24.66 -20.39
CA GLY A 114 4.30 -24.62 -21.83
C GLY A 114 3.18 -23.96 -22.62
N GLN A 115 2.23 -23.30 -21.93
CA GLN A 115 1.13 -22.61 -22.58
C GLN A 115 1.56 -21.29 -23.24
N THR A 116 0.78 -20.83 -24.22
CA THR A 116 1.02 -19.55 -24.89
C THR A 116 0.73 -18.37 -23.96
N ALA A 117 1.30 -17.19 -24.25
CA ALA A 117 1.05 -15.97 -23.50
C ALA A 117 -0.46 -15.61 -23.47
N GLU A 118 -1.13 -15.78 -24.60
CA GLU A 118 -2.58 -15.51 -24.70
C GLU A 118 -3.39 -16.46 -23.83
N TYR A 119 -3.09 -17.76 -23.86
CA TYR A 119 -3.76 -18.73 -23.01
C TYR A 119 -3.51 -18.45 -21.53
N ALA A 120 -2.27 -18.19 -21.14
CA ALA A 120 -1.87 -17.88 -19.78
C ALA A 120 -2.61 -16.62 -19.25
N ALA A 121 -2.74 -15.58 -20.08
CA ALA A 121 -3.49 -14.38 -19.75
C ALA A 121 -4.99 -14.66 -19.56
N ARG A 122 -5.62 -15.41 -20.46
CA ARG A 122 -7.03 -15.80 -20.35
C ARG A 122 -7.30 -16.67 -19.12
N ALA A 123 -6.44 -17.66 -18.86
CA ALA A 123 -6.53 -18.53 -17.70
C ALA A 123 -6.39 -17.73 -16.39
N SER A 124 -5.44 -16.80 -16.35
CA SER A 124 -5.26 -15.90 -15.21
C SER A 124 -6.50 -15.02 -14.99
N PHE A 125 -7.01 -14.39 -16.04
CA PHE A 125 -8.24 -13.59 -15.97
C PHE A 125 -9.40 -14.40 -15.43
N SER A 126 -9.71 -15.57 -16.03
CA SER A 126 -10.85 -16.39 -15.65
C SER A 126 -10.77 -16.89 -14.19
N ARG A 127 -9.58 -17.28 -13.74
CA ARG A 127 -9.41 -17.80 -12.37
C ARG A 127 -9.39 -16.71 -11.30
N LEU A 128 -8.92 -15.51 -11.64
CA LEU A 128 -8.80 -14.42 -10.69
C LEU A 128 -9.91 -13.36 -10.81
N LEU A 129 -10.80 -13.47 -11.81
CA LEU A 129 -11.89 -12.52 -11.96
C LEU A 129 -12.77 -12.47 -10.71
N VAL A 130 -13.28 -13.61 -10.26
CA VAL A 130 -14.16 -13.65 -9.10
C VAL A 130 -13.42 -13.31 -7.80
N PRO A 131 -12.33 -14.01 -7.39
CA PRO A 131 -11.67 -13.69 -6.13
C PRO A 131 -11.02 -12.30 -6.15
N GLY A 132 -10.45 -11.87 -7.26
CA GLY A 132 -9.85 -10.54 -7.40
C GLY A 132 -10.87 -9.40 -7.39
N SER A 133 -12.01 -9.56 -8.05
CA SER A 133 -13.08 -8.56 -8.00
C SER A 133 -13.70 -8.48 -6.60
N MET A 134 -13.92 -9.60 -5.93
CA MET A 134 -14.45 -9.60 -4.56
C MET A 134 -13.50 -8.91 -3.59
N ALA A 135 -12.19 -9.15 -3.69
CA ALA A 135 -11.21 -8.48 -2.87
C ALA A 135 -11.23 -6.96 -3.09
N LEU A 136 -11.19 -6.51 -4.36
CA LEU A 136 -11.23 -5.08 -4.69
C LEU A 136 -12.56 -4.42 -4.30
N VAL A 137 -13.68 -5.12 -4.43
CA VAL A 137 -14.99 -4.62 -3.95
C VAL A 137 -15.00 -4.50 -2.43
N THR A 138 -14.41 -5.46 -1.71
CA THR A 138 -14.28 -5.37 -0.25
C THR A 138 -13.42 -4.17 0.16
N ASP A 139 -12.30 -3.93 -0.51
CA ASP A 139 -11.45 -2.76 -0.29
C ASP A 139 -12.23 -1.46 -0.58
N LEU A 140 -13.00 -1.43 -1.68
CA LEU A 140 -13.84 -0.29 -2.05
C LEU A 140 -14.90 0.00 -0.98
N VAL A 141 -15.59 -1.03 -0.50
CA VAL A 141 -16.57 -0.90 0.59
C VAL A 141 -15.88 -0.42 1.87
N GLY A 142 -14.73 -1.01 2.21
CA GLY A 142 -13.94 -0.60 3.38
C GLY A 142 -13.56 0.88 3.34
N CYS A 143 -13.01 1.36 2.23
CA CYS A 143 -12.71 2.78 2.04
C CYS A 143 -13.98 3.64 2.05
N GLY A 144 -15.07 3.16 1.43
CA GLY A 144 -16.36 3.86 1.36
C GLY A 144 -17.00 4.05 2.72
N THR A 145 -16.80 3.14 3.68
CA THR A 145 -17.35 3.30 5.04
C THR A 145 -16.75 4.50 5.79
N LEU A 146 -15.55 4.95 5.43
CA LEU A 146 -14.94 6.15 6.01
C LEU A 146 -15.76 7.42 5.72
N ILE A 147 -16.53 7.44 4.63
CA ILE A 147 -17.40 8.57 4.26
C ILE A 147 -18.53 8.78 5.30
N LEU A 148 -18.89 7.74 6.04
CA LEU A 148 -19.93 7.81 7.06
C LEU A 148 -19.47 8.54 8.35
N LEU A 149 -18.16 8.72 8.51
CA LEU A 149 -17.62 9.43 9.66
C LEU A 149 -17.79 10.95 9.47
N PRO A 150 -18.34 11.70 10.43
CA PRO A 150 -18.58 13.13 10.31
C PRO A 150 -17.29 13.96 10.54
N ILE A 151 -16.20 13.59 9.89
CA ILE A 151 -14.90 14.27 9.94
C ILE A 151 -14.45 14.50 8.50
N GLY A 152 -14.43 15.75 8.04
CA GLY A 152 -14.18 16.12 6.64
C GLY A 152 -12.94 15.48 6.04
N MET A 153 -11.80 15.55 6.72
CA MET A 153 -10.54 14.94 6.27
C MET A 153 -10.65 13.41 6.07
N ILE A 154 -11.43 12.72 6.93
CA ILE A 154 -11.63 11.26 6.81
C ILE A 154 -12.59 10.95 5.66
N GLN A 155 -13.59 11.78 5.43
CA GLN A 155 -14.48 11.64 4.28
C GLN A 155 -13.73 11.83 2.96
N GLU A 156 -12.88 12.84 2.86
CA GLU A 156 -12.03 13.05 1.68
C GLU A 156 -11.04 11.90 1.47
N LEU A 157 -10.44 11.39 2.53
CA LEU A 157 -9.61 10.18 2.49
C LEU A 157 -10.40 8.99 1.94
N GLY A 158 -11.61 8.75 2.45
CA GLY A 158 -12.50 7.67 2.00
C GLY A 158 -12.87 7.78 0.52
N ILE A 159 -13.24 8.97 0.06
CA ILE A 159 -13.56 9.25 -1.35
C ILE A 159 -12.33 9.02 -2.23
N THR A 160 -11.20 9.62 -1.86
CA THR A 160 -9.95 9.54 -2.62
C THR A 160 -9.47 8.09 -2.75
N ALA A 161 -9.46 7.33 -1.66
CA ALA A 161 -9.07 5.93 -1.66
C ALA A 161 -10.05 5.07 -2.48
N SER A 162 -11.35 5.30 -2.33
CA SER A 162 -12.39 4.57 -3.08
C SER A 162 -12.23 4.75 -4.60
N ILE A 163 -11.98 5.97 -5.07
CA ILE A 163 -11.72 6.26 -6.49
C ILE A 163 -10.48 5.50 -6.96
N GLY A 164 -9.39 5.52 -6.18
CA GLY A 164 -8.17 4.80 -6.51
C GLY A 164 -8.38 3.29 -6.62
N VAL A 165 -9.10 2.69 -5.67
CA VAL A 165 -9.42 1.26 -5.67
C VAL A 165 -10.37 0.91 -6.83
N ALA A 166 -11.36 1.75 -7.15
CA ALA A 166 -12.24 1.53 -8.29
C ALA A 166 -11.47 1.43 -9.61
N PHE A 167 -10.48 2.31 -9.84
CA PHE A 167 -9.62 2.20 -11.02
C PHE A 167 -8.75 0.93 -11.04
N LYS A 168 -8.46 0.32 -9.87
CA LYS A 168 -7.74 -0.96 -9.82
C LYS A 168 -8.54 -2.11 -10.43
N ILE A 169 -9.87 -2.07 -10.37
CA ILE A 169 -10.71 -3.05 -11.05
C ILE A 169 -10.38 -3.07 -12.54
N VAL A 170 -10.29 -1.92 -13.17
CA VAL A 170 -9.97 -1.83 -14.60
C VAL A 170 -8.50 -2.18 -14.87
N THR A 171 -7.57 -1.57 -14.15
CA THR A 171 -6.14 -1.70 -14.44
C THR A 171 -5.57 -3.06 -14.07
N ASN A 172 -6.00 -3.66 -12.98
CA ASN A 172 -5.47 -4.95 -12.54
C ASN A 172 -6.24 -6.14 -13.12
N LEU A 173 -7.58 -6.10 -13.17
CA LEU A 173 -8.33 -7.25 -13.67
C LEU A 173 -8.41 -7.31 -15.20
N ILE A 174 -8.41 -6.17 -15.89
CA ILE A 174 -8.58 -6.13 -17.34
C ILE A 174 -7.27 -5.78 -18.04
N MET A 175 -6.68 -4.64 -17.73
CA MET A 175 -5.52 -4.11 -18.45
C MET A 175 -4.29 -4.99 -18.27
N LEU A 176 -4.05 -5.52 -17.06
CA LEU A 176 -2.85 -6.33 -16.77
C LEU A 176 -2.84 -7.65 -17.55
N PRO A 177 -3.89 -8.53 -17.50
CA PRO A 177 -3.87 -9.76 -18.30
C PRO A 177 -3.89 -9.45 -19.80
N LEU A 178 -4.58 -8.40 -20.25
CA LEU A 178 -4.55 -7.98 -21.66
C LEU A 178 -3.12 -7.62 -22.09
N ALA A 179 -2.41 -6.80 -21.33
CA ALA A 179 -1.03 -6.45 -21.63
C ALA A 179 -0.08 -7.66 -21.54
N ALA A 180 -0.34 -8.60 -20.62
CA ALA A 180 0.43 -9.84 -20.49
C ALA A 180 0.25 -10.78 -21.71
N SER A 181 -0.88 -10.74 -22.41
CA SER A 181 -1.12 -11.58 -23.61
C SER A 181 -0.19 -11.21 -24.77
N TYR A 182 0.29 -9.96 -24.84
CA TYR A 182 1.26 -9.50 -25.83
C TYR A 182 2.71 -9.75 -25.42
N ALA A 183 2.97 -10.23 -24.21
CA ALA A 183 4.30 -10.48 -23.72
C ALA A 183 4.90 -11.73 -24.41
N ARG A 184 6.22 -11.68 -24.63
CA ARG A 184 6.97 -12.81 -25.20
C ARG A 184 7.72 -13.52 -24.08
N TYR A 185 7.33 -14.75 -23.80
CA TYR A 185 7.98 -15.60 -22.81
C TYR A 185 8.92 -16.59 -23.49
N ASN A 186 10.22 -16.49 -23.19
CA ASN A 186 11.24 -17.38 -23.74
C ASN A 186 11.41 -18.64 -22.87
N LYS A 187 11.94 -19.73 -23.46
CA LYS A 187 12.28 -20.96 -22.71
C LYS A 187 13.19 -20.66 -21.51
N SER A 188 14.14 -19.74 -21.66
CA SER A 188 15.01 -19.27 -20.59
C SER A 188 14.24 -18.59 -19.42
N PHE A 189 13.10 -17.96 -19.69
CA PHE A 189 12.22 -17.46 -18.65
C PHE A 189 11.58 -18.60 -17.87
N ALA A 190 11.00 -19.61 -18.55
CA ALA A 190 10.34 -20.74 -17.89
C ALA A 190 11.31 -21.46 -16.95
N THR A 191 12.56 -21.71 -17.38
CA THR A 191 13.59 -22.35 -16.56
C THR A 191 13.93 -21.51 -15.31
N ARG A 192 14.13 -20.22 -15.46
CA ARG A 192 14.43 -19.31 -14.33
C ARG A 192 13.26 -19.21 -13.35
N ALA A 193 12.04 -19.11 -13.87
CA ALA A 193 10.83 -19.05 -13.05
C ALA A 193 10.61 -20.36 -12.28
N GLN A 194 10.84 -21.52 -12.93
CA GLN A 194 10.78 -22.83 -12.27
C GLN A 194 11.79 -22.94 -11.13
N SER A 195 13.04 -22.52 -11.35
CA SER A 195 14.09 -22.52 -10.31
C SER A 195 13.72 -21.59 -9.14
N ALA A 196 13.13 -20.42 -9.42
CA ALA A 196 12.68 -19.50 -8.41
C ALA A 196 11.51 -20.06 -7.57
N ILE A 197 10.58 -20.78 -8.22
CA ILE A 197 9.48 -21.48 -7.52
C ILE A 197 10.04 -22.56 -6.60
N SER A 198 10.95 -23.41 -7.10
CA SER A 198 11.57 -24.49 -6.31
C SER A 198 12.32 -23.93 -5.09
N TYR A 199 13.08 -22.85 -5.26
CA TYR A 199 13.76 -22.19 -4.16
C TYR A 199 12.77 -21.69 -3.09
N ARG A 200 11.67 -21.03 -3.52
CA ARG A 200 10.64 -20.54 -2.61
C ARG A 200 9.89 -21.69 -1.92
N GLN A 201 9.59 -22.76 -2.63
CA GLN A 201 8.96 -23.96 -2.04
C GLN A 201 9.82 -24.56 -0.94
N ASN A 202 11.14 -24.64 -1.14
CA ASN A 202 12.07 -25.12 -0.11
C ASN A 202 12.06 -24.20 1.13
N LEU A 203 12.09 -22.88 0.92
CA LEU A 203 12.00 -21.90 2.00
C LEU A 203 10.65 -21.98 2.74
N MET A 204 9.54 -22.08 1.97
CA MET A 204 8.19 -22.20 2.53
C MET A 204 7.93 -23.56 3.17
N GLY A 205 8.70 -24.60 2.81
CA GLY A 205 8.61 -25.93 3.44
C GLY A 205 8.87 -25.90 4.95
N PHE A 206 9.68 -24.96 5.43
CA PHE A 206 9.85 -24.72 6.86
C PHE A 206 8.52 -24.27 7.51
N PHE A 207 7.85 -23.31 6.91
CA PHE A 207 6.54 -22.82 7.39
C PHE A 207 5.44 -23.86 7.21
N GLY A 208 5.53 -24.71 6.17
CA GLY A 208 4.61 -25.82 5.98
C GLY A 208 4.64 -26.86 7.13
N LYS A 209 5.74 -26.93 7.89
CA LYS A 209 5.80 -27.77 9.09
C LYS A 209 4.85 -27.29 10.19
N LEU A 210 4.58 -25.98 10.27
CA LEU A 210 3.65 -25.40 11.23
C LEU A 210 2.20 -25.85 11.01
N ALA A 211 1.87 -26.33 9.81
CA ALA A 211 0.55 -26.91 9.51
C ALA A 211 0.39 -28.36 9.95
N ARG A 212 1.42 -29.01 10.52
CA ARG A 212 1.29 -30.35 11.12
C ARG A 212 0.42 -30.27 12.36
N PRO A 213 -0.39 -31.32 12.67
CA PRO A 213 -1.39 -31.23 13.74
C PRO A 213 -0.84 -30.78 15.10
N ARG A 214 0.32 -31.26 15.50
CA ARG A 214 0.94 -30.86 16.78
C ARG A 214 1.43 -29.39 16.76
N GLU A 215 2.17 -29.02 15.72
CA GLU A 215 2.70 -27.67 15.56
C GLU A 215 1.58 -26.65 15.36
N ALA A 216 0.51 -27.03 14.66
CA ALA A 216 -0.67 -26.20 14.47
C ALA A 216 -1.36 -25.89 15.81
N VAL A 217 -1.51 -26.88 16.70
CA VAL A 217 -2.06 -26.64 18.04
C VAL A 217 -1.18 -25.67 18.84
N ILE A 218 0.14 -25.87 18.82
CA ILE A 218 1.08 -24.97 19.52
C ILE A 218 0.97 -23.56 18.95
N THR A 219 0.99 -23.42 17.62
CA THR A 219 0.90 -22.11 16.94
C THR A 219 -0.42 -21.40 17.28
N LEU A 220 -1.54 -22.12 17.24
CA LEU A 220 -2.85 -21.57 17.60
C LEU A 220 -2.91 -21.19 19.08
N SER A 221 -2.36 -22.01 19.98
CA SER A 221 -2.32 -21.69 21.41
C SER A 221 -1.49 -20.42 21.68
N VAL A 222 -0.30 -20.31 21.07
CA VAL A 222 0.53 -19.12 21.18
C VAL A 222 -0.19 -17.89 20.61
N SER A 223 -0.84 -18.04 19.46
CA SER A 223 -1.62 -16.95 18.85
C SER A 223 -2.79 -16.50 19.74
N ALA A 224 -3.48 -17.46 20.37
CA ALA A 224 -4.57 -17.17 21.31
C ALA A 224 -4.07 -16.42 22.56
N VAL A 225 -2.94 -16.84 23.13
CA VAL A 225 -2.32 -16.14 24.28
C VAL A 225 -1.91 -14.73 23.90
N LEU A 226 -1.25 -14.56 22.73
CA LEU A 226 -0.88 -13.23 22.23
C LEU A 226 -2.11 -12.36 21.95
N PHE A 227 -3.18 -12.94 21.42
CA PHE A 227 -4.43 -12.21 21.17
C PHE A 227 -5.05 -11.72 22.49
N VAL A 228 -5.17 -12.58 23.48
CA VAL A 228 -5.70 -12.19 24.81
C VAL A 228 -4.83 -11.12 25.46
N GLY A 229 -3.50 -11.29 25.41
CA GLY A 229 -2.57 -10.27 25.90
C GLY A 229 -2.71 -8.94 25.17
N ALA A 230 -2.85 -8.95 23.84
CA ALA A 230 -3.07 -7.75 23.04
C ALA A 230 -4.40 -7.06 23.38
N VAL A 231 -5.48 -7.82 23.56
CA VAL A 231 -6.79 -7.27 23.97
C VAL A 231 -6.69 -6.62 25.35
N TYR A 232 -6.01 -7.28 26.30
CA TYR A 232 -5.80 -6.72 27.64
C TYR A 232 -5.02 -5.38 27.55
N LEU A 233 -3.90 -5.34 26.85
CA LEU A 233 -3.11 -4.13 26.67
C LEU A 233 -3.85 -3.06 25.89
N ALA A 234 -4.68 -3.43 24.93
CA ALA A 234 -5.49 -2.50 24.15
C ALA A 234 -6.61 -1.85 24.99
N SER A 235 -7.12 -2.54 26.00
CA SER A 235 -8.17 -1.99 26.88
C SER A 235 -7.68 -0.83 27.75
N GLU A 236 -6.38 -0.73 27.98
CA GLU A 236 -5.76 0.37 28.75
C GLU A 236 -5.35 1.56 27.87
N ARG A 237 -5.61 1.51 26.56
CA ARG A 237 -5.25 2.61 25.66
C ARG A 237 -6.14 3.83 25.88
N HIS A 238 -5.51 4.95 26.11
CA HIS A 238 -6.18 6.25 26.06
C HIS A 238 -6.48 6.63 24.61
N VAL A 239 -7.71 7.04 24.34
CA VAL A 239 -8.09 7.61 23.04
C VAL A 239 -7.62 9.07 23.04
N GLY A 240 -6.78 9.42 22.10
CA GLY A 240 -6.23 10.77 21.98
C GLY A 240 -4.78 10.75 21.47
N ASP A 241 -4.16 11.90 21.48
CA ASP A 241 -2.77 12.06 21.10
C ASP A 241 -1.82 11.33 22.06
N LEU A 242 -0.74 10.75 21.51
CA LEU A 242 0.32 10.08 22.30
C LEU A 242 0.98 11.01 23.31
N HIS A 243 0.82 12.31 23.14
CA HIS A 243 1.41 13.34 23.97
C HIS A 243 0.38 14.38 24.39
N ALA A 244 0.53 14.91 25.59
CA ALA A 244 -0.35 15.97 26.09
C ALA A 244 -0.24 17.24 25.24
N GLY A 245 -1.36 17.96 25.08
CA GLY A 245 -1.46 19.21 24.33
C GLY A 245 -1.95 19.04 22.88
N ALA A 246 -2.37 20.11 22.26
CA ALA A 246 -2.80 20.13 20.87
C ALA A 246 -1.61 19.99 19.92
N PRO A 247 -1.67 19.12 18.90
CA PRO A 247 -0.56 18.92 17.95
C PRO A 247 -0.13 20.20 17.26
N GLU A 248 -1.10 21.06 16.96
CA GLU A 248 -0.89 22.34 16.28
C GLU A 248 -0.09 23.35 17.09
N LEU A 249 -0.02 23.14 18.40
CA LEU A 249 0.69 24.01 19.33
C LEU A 249 2.02 23.43 19.78
N ARG A 250 2.44 22.29 19.21
CA ARG A 250 3.73 21.66 19.57
C ARG A 250 4.85 22.21 18.72
N PRO A 251 5.96 22.62 19.30
CA PRO A 251 7.18 22.93 18.57
C PRO A 251 7.81 21.68 17.98
N GLU A 252 8.46 21.79 16.84
CA GLU A 252 9.09 20.68 16.11
C GLU A 252 10.11 19.87 16.93
N ALA A 253 10.71 20.44 17.94
CA ALA A 253 11.82 19.83 18.66
C ALA A 253 11.52 19.40 20.10
N ARG A 254 10.51 19.93 20.76
CA ARG A 254 10.14 19.60 22.15
C ARG A 254 8.72 20.05 22.45
N PHE A 255 8.06 19.35 23.41
CA PHE A 255 6.90 19.89 24.08
C PHE A 255 7.21 21.27 24.62
N LEU A 256 6.51 22.28 24.18
CA LEU A 256 6.25 23.35 25.08
C LEU A 256 5.51 22.70 26.23
N SER A 257 6.16 22.56 27.39
CA SER A 257 5.43 22.55 28.66
C SER A 257 4.83 23.94 28.78
N LEU A 258 3.99 24.21 27.82
CA LEU A 258 3.18 25.37 27.75
C LEU A 258 2.32 25.28 28.90
N ILE A 259 2.37 26.11 29.69
CA ILE A 259 1.27 26.32 30.55
C ILE A 259 1.50 25.76 31.94
N HIS A 260 2.56 26.24 32.44
CA HIS A 260 2.45 26.79 33.78
C HIS A 260 2.52 28.31 33.67
N ILE A 261 1.55 28.91 33.01
CA ILE A 261 1.17 30.29 33.24
C ILE A 261 -0.16 30.29 33.95
#